data_d1bfd46319ef35d6cdcfa811c3c7ad6b
#
_entry.id   d1bfd46319ef35d6cdcfa811c3c7ad6b
#
_cell.length_a   1.000
_cell.length_b   1.000
_cell.length_c   1.000
_cell.angle_alpha   90.00
_cell.angle_beta   90.00
_cell.angle_gamma   90.00
#
_symmetry.space_group_name_H-M   'P 1'
#
loop_
_entity.id
_entity.type
_entity.pdbx_description
1 polymer ?
#
loop_
_entity_poly.entity_id
_entity_poly.type
_entity_poly.pdbx_seq_one_letter_code
_entity_poly.pdbx_strand_id
1 'polypeptide(L)'
;MKLFFIRLTKSIFIKLQLHRFFQLFTGFLSNLLYLTKLSGWAYKNRKIEYNDFFSKWDYAKRYKMYEWVIEKENLQEPINYLEFGVAAGHSFIWWLEQNKSSGSRFYGFDTFDGLPEDWGPFKKGSFSNNNQEPEIKDDRGKFYTGLFQQTLPGFLKEFDSKKKNVIMMDADLHSAT
;
A
#
# COMPACT_ATOMS: atom_id res chain seq x y z
N MET A 1 -21.48 27.30 -29.80
CA MET A 1 -20.44 26.61 -30.58
C MET A 1 -20.02 25.29 -29.90
N LYS A 2 -19.54 25.27 -28.64
CA LYS A 2 -19.07 24.06 -27.92
C LYS A 2 -20.12 22.92 -27.86
N LEU A 3 -21.37 23.25 -27.56
CA LEU A 3 -22.45 22.26 -27.43
C LEU A 3 -22.81 21.59 -28.77
N PHE A 4 -22.73 22.35 -29.86
CA PHE A 4 -22.97 21.81 -31.20
C PHE A 4 -21.93 20.74 -31.58
N PHE A 5 -20.65 21.03 -31.35
CA PHE A 5 -19.58 20.05 -31.62
C PHE A 5 -19.73 18.77 -30.78
N ILE A 6 -20.06 18.90 -29.50
CA ILE A 6 -20.30 17.74 -28.61
C ILE A 6 -21.46 16.86 -29.15
N ARG A 7 -22.56 17.48 -29.56
CA ARG A 7 -23.71 16.76 -30.10
C ARG A 7 -23.40 16.10 -31.44
N LEU A 8 -22.70 16.79 -32.31
CA LEU A 8 -22.28 16.26 -33.63
C LEU A 8 -21.33 15.06 -33.45
N THR A 9 -20.28 15.21 -32.63
CA THR A 9 -19.33 14.12 -32.35
C THR A 9 -20.03 12.89 -31.76
N LYS A 10 -20.92 13.09 -30.78
CA LYS A 10 -21.74 12.02 -30.21
C LYS A 10 -22.55 11.30 -31.27
N SER A 11 -23.25 12.03 -32.15
CA SER A 11 -24.12 11.47 -33.20
C SER A 11 -23.30 10.64 -34.20
N ILE A 12 -22.14 11.16 -34.64
CA ILE A 12 -21.22 10.46 -35.54
C ILE A 12 -20.72 9.17 -34.87
N PHE A 13 -20.27 9.27 -33.62
CA PHE A 13 -19.72 8.15 -32.88
C PHE A 13 -20.71 7.00 -32.74
N ILE A 14 -21.99 7.32 -32.43
CA ILE A 14 -23.07 6.34 -32.29
C ILE A 14 -23.45 5.77 -33.68
N LYS A 15 -23.68 6.65 -34.67
CA LYS A 15 -24.14 6.24 -36.02
C LYS A 15 -23.15 5.30 -36.69
N LEU A 16 -21.85 5.57 -36.58
CA LEU A 16 -20.77 4.77 -37.18
C LEU A 16 -20.27 3.64 -36.29
N GLN A 17 -20.88 3.45 -35.10
CA GLN A 17 -20.46 2.43 -34.13
C GLN A 17 -18.93 2.45 -33.84
N LEU A 18 -18.36 3.64 -33.75
CA LEU A 18 -16.91 3.83 -33.60
C LEU A 18 -16.35 3.18 -32.32
N HIS A 19 -17.22 2.83 -31.35
CA HIS A 19 -16.81 2.07 -30.16
C HIS A 19 -16.10 0.76 -30.52
N ARG A 20 -16.50 0.07 -31.60
CA ARG A 20 -15.87 -1.18 -32.03
C ARG A 20 -14.38 -1.00 -32.37
N PHE A 21 -14.04 0.13 -32.96
CA PHE A 21 -12.66 0.47 -33.28
C PHE A 21 -11.89 0.92 -32.01
N PHE A 22 -12.46 1.87 -31.26
CA PHE A 22 -11.79 2.43 -30.08
C PHE A 22 -11.70 1.44 -28.92
N GLN A 23 -12.57 0.46 -28.83
CA GLN A 23 -12.54 -0.55 -27.77
C GLN A 23 -11.21 -1.33 -27.76
N LEU A 24 -10.57 -1.53 -28.91
CA LEU A 24 -9.25 -2.15 -29.00
C LEU A 24 -8.15 -1.34 -28.29
N PHE A 25 -8.34 -0.04 -28.18
CA PHE A 25 -7.35 0.90 -27.60
C PHE A 25 -7.76 1.45 -26.23
N THR A 26 -8.90 1.02 -25.70
CA THR A 26 -9.45 1.59 -24.46
C THR A 26 -8.48 1.50 -23.30
N GLY A 27 -7.80 0.36 -23.11
CA GLY A 27 -6.80 0.17 -22.06
C GLY A 27 -5.64 1.15 -22.19
N PHE A 28 -5.07 1.26 -23.40
CA PHE A 28 -3.98 2.19 -23.67
C PHE A 28 -4.37 3.66 -23.43
N LEU A 29 -5.53 4.07 -23.94
CA LEU A 29 -6.03 5.44 -23.79
C LEU A 29 -6.33 5.77 -22.32
N SER A 30 -6.89 4.82 -21.58
CA SER A 30 -7.13 4.99 -20.14
C SER A 30 -5.83 5.14 -19.37
N ASN A 31 -4.83 4.31 -19.65
CA ASN A 31 -3.51 4.41 -19.03
C ASN A 31 -2.85 5.76 -19.31
N LEU A 32 -2.90 6.24 -20.57
CA LEU A 32 -2.37 7.54 -20.94
C LEU A 32 -3.05 8.68 -20.18
N LEU A 33 -4.38 8.61 -20.03
CA LEU A 33 -5.15 9.57 -19.25
C LEU A 33 -4.74 9.57 -17.77
N TYR A 34 -4.59 8.39 -17.15
CA TYR A 34 -4.17 8.27 -15.76
C TYR A 34 -2.73 8.74 -15.54
N LEU A 35 -1.81 8.40 -16.44
CA LEU A 35 -0.44 8.90 -16.40
C LEU A 35 -0.38 10.43 -16.52
N THR A 36 -1.22 11.02 -17.36
CA THR A 36 -1.32 12.49 -17.49
C THR A 36 -1.80 13.12 -16.18
N LYS A 37 -2.83 12.52 -15.54
CA LYS A 37 -3.32 13.00 -14.24
C LYS A 37 -2.27 12.86 -13.15
N LEU A 38 -1.60 11.71 -13.08
CA LEU A 38 -0.53 11.44 -12.11
C LEU A 38 0.63 12.42 -12.28
N SER A 39 1.11 12.60 -13.51
CA SER A 39 2.18 13.55 -13.82
C SER A 39 1.83 14.99 -13.42
N GLY A 40 0.59 15.41 -13.73
CA GLY A 40 0.09 16.73 -13.33
C GLY A 40 0.01 16.91 -11.83
N TRP A 41 -0.44 15.88 -11.10
CA TRP A 41 -0.49 15.88 -9.65
C TRP A 41 0.93 15.92 -9.04
N ALA A 42 1.83 15.08 -9.51
CA ALA A 42 3.22 15.04 -9.06
C ALA A 42 3.91 16.40 -9.27
N TYR A 43 3.69 17.06 -10.43
CA TYR A 43 4.21 18.39 -10.68
C TYR A 43 3.68 19.45 -9.70
N LYS A 44 2.38 19.44 -9.41
CA LYS A 44 1.78 20.38 -8.45
C LYS A 44 2.32 20.19 -7.04
N ASN A 45 2.59 18.96 -6.65
CA ASN A 45 3.01 18.59 -5.30
C ASN A 45 4.54 18.43 -5.15
N ARG A 46 5.32 18.84 -6.15
CA ARG A 46 6.81 18.70 -6.14
C ARG A 46 7.54 19.43 -5.02
N LYS A 47 6.85 20.33 -4.29
CA LYS A 47 7.40 21.11 -3.16
C LYS A 47 6.95 20.59 -1.81
N ILE A 48 6.33 19.43 -1.73
CA ILE A 48 6.05 18.77 -0.46
C ILE A 48 7.39 18.42 0.21
N GLU A 49 7.47 18.48 1.53
CA GLU A 49 8.70 18.27 2.32
C GLU A 49 9.44 16.98 1.94
N TYR A 50 8.70 15.89 1.76
CA TYR A 50 9.23 14.67 1.18
C TYR A 50 8.60 14.46 -0.20
N ASN A 51 9.45 14.40 -1.23
CA ASN A 51 9.00 14.18 -2.62
C ASN A 51 9.62 12.90 -3.16
N ASP A 52 8.81 11.85 -3.28
CA ASP A 52 9.20 10.55 -3.79
C ASP A 52 8.73 10.31 -5.24
N PHE A 53 8.41 11.35 -6.00
CA PHE A 53 7.94 11.24 -7.38
C PHE A 53 9.09 10.99 -8.35
N PHE A 54 9.62 9.78 -8.34
CA PHE A 54 10.72 9.39 -9.20
C PHE A 54 10.22 8.79 -10.51
N SER A 55 10.95 9.11 -11.58
CA SER A 55 10.73 8.51 -12.90
C SER A 55 11.20 7.06 -12.98
N LYS A 56 12.11 6.64 -12.11
CA LYS A 56 12.65 5.28 -12.07
C LYS A 56 12.11 4.55 -10.83
N TRP A 57 11.59 3.35 -11.05
CA TRP A 57 11.18 2.46 -9.96
C TRP A 57 12.39 2.06 -9.11
N ASP A 58 12.28 2.26 -7.81
CA ASP A 58 13.25 1.85 -6.81
C ASP A 58 12.53 1.55 -5.50
N TYR A 59 12.37 0.26 -5.21
CA TYR A 59 11.66 -0.21 -4.02
C TYR A 59 12.31 0.26 -2.72
N ALA A 60 13.64 0.35 -2.67
CA ALA A 60 14.37 0.74 -1.47
C ALA A 60 14.13 2.20 -1.04
N LYS A 61 13.59 3.04 -1.93
CA LYS A 61 13.28 4.43 -1.58
C LYS A 61 12.19 4.59 -0.52
N ARG A 62 11.33 3.58 -0.34
CA ARG A 62 10.34 3.58 0.73
C ARG A 62 10.97 3.77 2.10
N TYR A 63 12.15 3.21 2.32
CA TYR A 63 12.86 3.33 3.60
C TYR A 63 13.29 4.76 3.90
N LYS A 64 13.66 5.55 2.91
CA LYS A 64 13.95 6.99 3.09
C LYS A 64 12.71 7.78 3.50
N MET A 65 11.55 7.40 2.96
CA MET A 65 10.27 7.98 3.41
C MET A 65 9.99 7.60 4.87
N TYR A 66 10.24 6.35 5.25
CA TYR A 66 10.05 5.90 6.62
C TYR A 66 11.01 6.61 7.59
N GLU A 67 12.29 6.80 7.23
CA GLU A 67 13.26 7.60 7.99
C GLU A 67 12.74 9.02 8.22
N TRP A 68 12.27 9.68 7.16
CA TRP A 68 11.68 11.01 7.26
C TRP A 68 10.44 11.04 8.18
N VAL A 69 9.57 10.04 8.11
CA VAL A 69 8.40 9.93 9.00
C VAL A 69 8.84 9.73 10.45
N ILE A 70 9.85 8.89 10.69
CA ILE A 70 10.41 8.68 12.03
C ILE A 70 10.92 9.99 12.64
N GLU A 71 11.68 10.76 11.88
CA GLU A 71 12.20 12.07 12.33
C GLU A 71 11.08 13.09 12.53
N LYS A 72 10.19 13.23 11.55
CA LYS A 72 9.09 14.21 11.57
C LYS A 72 8.13 13.99 12.73
N GLU A 73 7.83 12.74 13.02
CA GLU A 73 6.85 12.33 14.02
C GLU A 73 7.48 11.94 15.37
N ASN A 74 8.81 12.09 15.55
CA ASN A 74 9.55 11.67 16.75
C ASN A 74 9.26 10.21 17.16
N LEU A 75 9.34 9.29 16.20
CA LEU A 75 9.02 7.88 16.42
C LEU A 75 10.20 7.07 17.00
N GLN A 76 11.24 7.71 17.53
CA GLN A 76 12.29 7.06 18.31
C GLN A 76 11.87 6.79 19.76
N GLU A 77 10.84 7.47 20.23
CA GLU A 77 10.20 7.21 21.52
C GLU A 77 9.46 5.86 21.54
N PRO A 78 8.99 5.38 22.71
CA PRO A 78 8.21 4.15 22.78
C PRO A 78 6.93 4.24 21.97
N ILE A 79 6.79 3.34 20.99
CA ILE A 79 5.64 3.24 20.09
C ILE A 79 5.01 1.85 20.12
N ASN A 80 3.79 1.77 19.63
CA ASN A 80 3.22 0.54 19.10
C ASN A 80 3.23 0.62 17.57
N TYR A 81 3.90 -0.30 16.91
CA TYR A 81 3.87 -0.45 15.47
C TYR A 81 2.99 -1.63 15.09
N LEU A 82 2.03 -1.41 14.20
CA LEU A 82 1.12 -2.43 13.70
C LEU A 82 1.23 -2.50 12.18
N GLU A 83 1.51 -3.66 11.62
CA GLU A 83 1.60 -3.89 10.18
C GLU A 83 0.58 -4.92 9.74
N PHE A 84 -0.28 -4.52 8.80
CA PHE A 84 -1.31 -5.36 8.20
C PHE A 84 -0.89 -5.70 6.77
N GLY A 85 -0.51 -6.95 6.54
CA GLY A 85 0.18 -7.41 5.34
C GLY A 85 1.69 -7.35 5.53
N VAL A 86 2.27 -8.42 6.06
CA VAL A 86 3.70 -8.51 6.43
C VAL A 86 4.52 -9.21 5.35
N ALA A 87 3.94 -10.21 4.68
CA ALA A 87 4.58 -11.07 3.69
C ALA A 87 5.94 -11.62 4.22
N ALA A 88 7.05 -11.33 3.54
CA ALA A 88 8.40 -11.75 3.97
C ALA A 88 9.01 -10.90 5.11
N GLY A 89 8.29 -9.92 5.64
CA GLY A 89 8.69 -9.15 6.82
C GLY A 89 9.71 -8.04 6.59
N HIS A 90 10.02 -7.67 5.35
CA HIS A 90 11.09 -6.69 5.08
C HIS A 90 10.85 -5.33 5.73
N SER A 91 9.64 -4.78 5.64
CA SER A 91 9.30 -3.52 6.29
C SER A 91 9.18 -3.67 7.80
N PHE A 92 8.58 -4.75 8.28
CA PHE A 92 8.44 -5.04 9.70
C PHE A 92 9.79 -5.11 10.42
N ILE A 93 10.73 -5.90 9.88
CA ILE A 93 12.08 -6.05 10.42
C ILE A 93 12.82 -4.71 10.39
N TRP A 94 12.70 -3.97 9.28
CA TRP A 94 13.30 -2.66 9.17
C TRP A 94 12.81 -1.69 10.27
N TRP A 95 11.50 -1.59 10.50
CA TRP A 95 10.93 -0.75 11.57
C TRP A 95 11.39 -1.19 12.95
N LEU A 96 11.46 -2.49 13.20
CA LEU A 96 11.95 -3.08 14.45
C LEU A 96 13.41 -2.71 14.70
N GLU A 97 14.24 -2.68 13.65
CA GLU A 97 15.63 -2.30 13.71
C GLU A 97 15.86 -0.80 13.86
N GLN A 98 14.99 0.04 13.29
CA GLN A 98 15.15 1.50 13.38
C GLN A 98 14.75 2.05 14.75
N ASN A 99 13.67 1.60 15.35
CA ASN A 99 13.31 2.04 16.70
C ASN A 99 13.99 1.17 17.75
N LYS A 100 14.91 1.76 18.52
CA LYS A 100 15.70 1.05 19.56
C LYS A 100 15.08 1.10 20.95
N SER A 101 13.92 1.75 21.12
CA SER A 101 13.28 1.86 22.43
C SER A 101 12.80 0.50 22.93
N SER A 102 13.27 0.06 24.09
CA SER A 102 12.84 -1.19 24.74
C SER A 102 11.35 -1.18 25.14
N GLY A 103 10.78 0.01 25.27
CA GLY A 103 9.35 0.20 25.54
C GLY A 103 8.45 0.02 24.31
N SER A 104 8.99 -0.02 23.09
CA SER A 104 8.21 -0.23 21.88
C SER A 104 7.71 -1.67 21.75
N ARG A 105 6.63 -1.85 20.98
CA ARG A 105 6.08 -3.15 20.60
C ARG A 105 5.69 -3.13 19.14
N PHE A 106 5.91 -4.25 18.46
CA PHE A 106 5.71 -4.43 17.03
C PHE A 106 4.78 -5.62 16.79
N TYR A 107 3.70 -5.39 16.07
CA TYR A 107 2.66 -6.37 15.84
C TYR A 107 2.42 -6.52 14.34
N GLY A 108 2.68 -7.71 13.79
CA GLY A 108 2.45 -8.03 12.40
C GLY A 108 1.25 -8.95 12.23
N PHE A 109 0.39 -8.62 11.29
CA PHE A 109 -0.82 -9.39 10.98
C PHE A 109 -0.75 -9.86 9.53
N ASP A 110 -0.77 -11.16 9.30
CA ASP A 110 -0.74 -11.76 7.98
C ASP A 110 -1.21 -13.22 8.04
N THR A 111 -1.66 -13.78 6.95
CA THR A 111 -1.87 -15.22 6.80
C THR A 111 -0.59 -15.95 6.43
N PHE A 112 0.39 -15.25 5.85
CA PHE A 112 1.61 -15.77 5.23
C PHE A 112 1.35 -16.74 4.06
N ASP A 113 0.09 -16.93 3.67
CA ASP A 113 -0.35 -17.74 2.52
C ASP A 113 -0.22 -16.98 1.19
N GLY A 114 -0.04 -15.65 1.28
CA GLY A 114 -0.11 -14.74 0.14
C GLY A 114 -1.53 -14.31 -0.19
N LEU A 115 -1.72 -13.75 -1.39
CA LEU A 115 -3.01 -13.20 -1.82
C LEU A 115 -4.13 -14.25 -1.77
N PRO A 116 -5.29 -13.97 -1.15
CA PRO A 116 -6.43 -14.89 -1.10
C PRO A 116 -7.14 -15.04 -2.45
N GLU A 117 -6.96 -14.08 -3.36
CA GLU A 117 -7.55 -14.05 -4.71
C GLU A 117 -6.62 -13.36 -5.72
N ASP A 118 -6.95 -13.41 -7.02
CA ASP A 118 -6.18 -12.72 -8.07
C ASP A 118 -6.29 -11.20 -7.92
N TRP A 119 -5.16 -10.48 -8.01
CA TRP A 119 -5.08 -9.03 -7.93
C TRP A 119 -4.28 -8.45 -9.10
N GLY A 120 -4.96 -7.89 -10.10
CA GLY A 120 -4.31 -7.38 -11.31
C GLY A 120 -3.43 -8.43 -11.99
N PRO A 121 -2.11 -8.20 -12.12
CA PRO A 121 -1.19 -9.17 -12.71
C PRO A 121 -0.80 -10.31 -11.75
N PHE A 122 -1.09 -10.17 -10.46
CA PHE A 122 -0.70 -11.13 -9.43
C PHE A 122 -1.78 -12.19 -9.23
N LYS A 123 -1.36 -13.43 -9.07
CA LYS A 123 -2.25 -14.56 -8.86
C LYS A 123 -2.46 -14.84 -7.37
N LYS A 124 -3.56 -15.48 -7.05
CA LYS A 124 -3.77 -16.06 -5.72
C LYS A 124 -2.51 -16.81 -5.26
N GLY A 125 -2.10 -16.60 -4.02
CA GLY A 125 -0.86 -17.13 -3.44
C GLY A 125 0.39 -16.31 -3.74
N SER A 126 0.32 -15.24 -4.58
CA SER A 126 1.44 -14.31 -4.71
C SER A 126 1.77 -13.68 -3.36
N PHE A 127 3.05 -13.34 -3.16
CA PHE A 127 3.57 -12.80 -1.89
C PHE A 127 3.51 -13.76 -0.69
N SER A 128 3.24 -15.05 -0.91
CA SER A 128 3.32 -16.06 0.15
C SER A 128 4.74 -16.16 0.72
N ASN A 129 4.83 -16.32 2.04
CA ASN A 129 6.06 -16.70 2.75
C ASN A 129 6.04 -18.19 3.13
N ASN A 130 5.45 -19.05 2.29
CA ASN A 130 5.31 -20.49 2.52
C ASN A 130 4.62 -20.83 3.86
N ASN A 131 3.64 -20.05 4.25
CA ASN A 131 2.90 -20.17 5.52
C ASN A 131 3.80 -20.06 6.76
N GLN A 132 4.93 -19.37 6.65
CA GLN A 132 5.89 -19.22 7.74
C GLN A 132 5.99 -17.75 8.14
N GLU A 133 5.98 -17.51 9.44
CA GLU A 133 6.31 -16.20 9.99
C GLU A 133 7.76 -15.83 9.67
N PRO A 134 8.08 -14.57 9.37
CA PRO A 134 9.46 -14.12 9.25
C PRO A 134 10.24 -14.38 10.55
N GLU A 135 11.48 -14.84 10.42
CA GLU A 135 12.34 -15.02 11.59
C GLU A 135 12.76 -13.66 12.17
N ILE A 136 12.41 -13.40 13.42
CA ILE A 136 12.86 -12.25 14.19
C ILE A 136 13.55 -12.70 15.48
N LYS A 137 14.63 -11.99 15.86
CA LYS A 137 15.39 -12.28 17.09
C LYS A 137 15.09 -11.29 18.23
N ASP A 138 14.16 -10.37 17.99
CA ASP A 138 13.81 -9.30 18.91
C ASP A 138 12.44 -9.58 19.53
N ASP A 139 12.39 -9.73 20.85
CA ASP A 139 11.20 -10.06 21.63
C ASP A 139 10.14 -8.96 21.68
N ARG A 140 10.45 -7.78 21.15
CA ARG A 140 9.49 -6.69 20.98
C ARG A 140 8.52 -6.93 19.82
N GLY A 141 8.87 -7.82 18.88
CA GLY A 141 8.06 -8.19 17.73
C GLY A 141 7.22 -9.43 17.96
N LYS A 142 5.99 -9.41 17.47
CA LYS A 142 5.06 -10.55 17.53
C LYS A 142 4.20 -10.60 16.28
N PHE A 143 4.00 -11.79 15.74
CA PHE A 143 3.07 -12.01 14.64
C PHE A 143 1.76 -12.61 15.10
N TYR A 144 0.69 -12.29 14.38
CA TYR A 144 -0.65 -12.82 14.53
C TYR A 144 -1.06 -13.43 13.19
N THR A 145 -0.88 -14.74 13.09
CA THR A 145 -1.11 -15.49 11.84
C THR A 145 -2.59 -15.81 11.66
N GLY A 146 -3.16 -15.36 10.56
CA GLY A 146 -4.55 -15.57 10.18
C GLY A 146 -5.20 -14.33 9.54
N LEU A 147 -6.47 -14.46 9.19
CA LEU A 147 -7.24 -13.33 8.68
C LEU A 147 -7.41 -12.25 9.76
N PHE A 148 -7.39 -10.98 9.37
CA PHE A 148 -7.53 -9.85 10.31
C PHE A 148 -8.80 -9.95 11.16
N GLN A 149 -9.91 -10.37 10.56
CA GLN A 149 -11.19 -10.55 11.25
C GLN A 149 -11.14 -11.62 12.34
N GLN A 150 -10.19 -12.56 12.26
CA GLN A 150 -9.99 -13.63 13.25
C GLN A 150 -9.01 -13.22 14.34
N THR A 151 -7.94 -12.53 13.99
CA THR A 151 -6.82 -12.20 14.88
C THR A 151 -7.04 -10.92 15.69
N LEU A 152 -7.62 -9.89 15.08
CA LEU A 152 -7.82 -8.58 15.73
C LEU A 152 -8.70 -8.61 16.99
N PRO A 153 -9.84 -9.32 17.04
CA PRO A 153 -10.68 -9.31 18.23
C PRO A 153 -9.96 -9.84 19.48
N GLY A 154 -9.07 -10.82 19.32
CA GLY A 154 -8.22 -11.32 20.40
C GLY A 154 -7.15 -10.32 20.80
N PHE A 155 -6.43 -9.81 19.85
CA PHE A 155 -5.38 -8.81 20.05
C PHE A 155 -5.88 -7.55 20.77
N LEU A 156 -7.01 -6.99 20.34
CA LEU A 156 -7.55 -5.74 20.91
C LEU A 156 -7.94 -5.85 22.39
N LYS A 157 -8.19 -7.04 22.93
CA LYS A 157 -8.47 -7.23 24.35
C LYS A 157 -7.25 -6.98 25.24
N GLU A 158 -6.05 -7.20 24.69
CA GLU A 158 -4.77 -7.11 25.41
C GLU A 158 -3.94 -5.90 24.99
N PHE A 159 -4.40 -5.17 23.95
CA PHE A 159 -3.65 -4.08 23.35
C PHE A 159 -3.63 -2.81 24.22
N ASP A 160 -2.46 -2.39 24.64
CA ASP A 160 -2.27 -1.11 25.34
C ASP A 160 -2.07 0.04 24.34
N SER A 161 -3.12 0.83 24.10
CA SER A 161 -3.13 1.95 23.16
C SER A 161 -2.54 3.26 23.73
N LYS A 162 -1.96 3.27 24.95
CA LYS A 162 -1.45 4.50 25.58
C LYS A 162 -0.24 5.08 24.89
N LYS A 163 0.51 4.27 24.17
CA LYS A 163 1.66 4.72 23.37
C LYS A 163 1.20 5.28 22.04
N LYS A 164 2.07 6.04 21.36
CA LYS A 164 1.83 6.47 20.00
C LYS A 164 1.72 5.23 19.09
N ASN A 165 0.63 5.14 18.35
CA ASN A 165 0.40 4.03 17.45
C ASN A 165 0.82 4.42 16.03
N VAL A 166 1.65 3.59 15.40
CA VAL A 166 2.06 3.68 14.00
C VAL A 166 1.45 2.50 13.27
N ILE A 167 0.61 2.76 12.29
CA ILE A 167 -0.12 1.71 11.57
C ILE A 167 0.29 1.72 10.10
N MET A 168 0.83 0.59 9.64
CA MET A 168 1.13 0.30 8.25
C MET A 168 0.00 -0.57 7.68
N MET A 169 -0.75 -0.01 6.74
CA MET A 169 -1.81 -0.73 6.03
C MET A 169 -1.28 -1.10 4.64
N ASP A 170 -0.75 -2.30 4.51
CA ASP A 170 -0.20 -2.85 3.24
C ASP A 170 -0.96 -4.12 2.81
N ALA A 171 -2.26 -4.15 3.12
CA ALA A 171 -3.17 -5.23 2.73
C ALA A 171 -3.73 -4.94 1.34
N ASP A 172 -3.14 -5.49 0.31
CA ASP A 172 -3.39 -5.23 -1.11
C ASP A 172 -4.86 -5.24 -1.55
N LEU A 173 -5.72 -5.99 -0.88
CA LEU A 173 -7.12 -6.20 -1.25
C LEU A 173 -8.09 -5.50 -0.31
N HIS A 174 -9.09 -4.83 -0.88
CA HIS A 174 -10.21 -4.26 -0.13
C HIS A 174 -10.95 -5.31 0.71
N SER A 175 -11.04 -6.56 0.24
CA SER A 175 -11.66 -7.66 0.98
C SER A 175 -10.87 -8.10 2.22
N ALA A 176 -9.59 -7.69 2.32
CA ALA A 176 -8.72 -7.99 3.45
C ALA A 176 -8.77 -6.90 4.53
N THR A 177 -9.21 -5.70 4.17
CA THR A 177 -9.33 -4.53 5.08
C THR A 177 -10.78 -4.25 5.44
#